data_5d9fc65c5e731f35474f0dcb0508d812
#
_entry.id   5d9fc65c5e731f35474f0dcb0508d812
#
_cell.length_a   1.000
_cell.length_b   1.000
_cell.length_c   1.000
_cell.angle_alpha   90.00
_cell.angle_beta   90.00
_cell.angle_gamma   90.00
#
_symmetry.space_group_name_H-M   'P 1'
#
loop_
_entity.id
_entity.type
_entity.pdbx_description
1 polymer ?
#
loop_
_entity_poly.entity_id
_entity_poly.type
_entity_poly.pdbx_seq_one_letter_code
_entity_poly.pdbx_strand_id
1 'polypeptide(L)'
;MSVWRGWVPGLVVAIVLVALVRADASHLKEHARKHRILYQLDDAGLDKAKFVVGNIRNHVTGVGGWQNIESLELVVFGPALKQFVQGSMDPALQQTLEMLQGQGMTFGACGNTMKNFSITAEQLPAKSLILPQGGVVRIMELQELGYIYLRP
;
A
#
# COMPACT_ATOMS: atom_id res chain seq x y z
N MET A 1 -64.68 -14.37 -48.48
CA MET A 1 -63.46 -15.21 -48.33
C MET A 1 -62.39 -14.33 -47.74
N SER A 2 -62.18 -14.39 -46.44
CA SER A 2 -61.27 -13.57 -45.66
C SER A 2 -60.01 -14.38 -45.28
N VAL A 3 -58.85 -13.86 -45.61
CA VAL A 3 -57.55 -14.46 -45.26
C VAL A 3 -56.94 -13.69 -44.06
N TRP A 4 -56.91 -14.33 -42.92
CA TRP A 4 -56.27 -13.86 -41.73
C TRP A 4 -54.71 -14.05 -41.84
N ARG A 5 -53.97 -12.97 -41.69
CA ARG A 5 -52.51 -13.02 -41.56
C ARG A 5 -52.15 -12.88 -40.10
N GLY A 6 -51.62 -13.95 -39.53
CA GLY A 6 -51.11 -13.95 -38.15
C GLY A 6 -49.86 -13.13 -38.01
N TRP A 7 -49.80 -12.35 -36.96
CA TRP A 7 -48.62 -11.63 -36.48
C TRP A 7 -47.81 -12.59 -35.58
N VAL A 8 -46.52 -12.62 -35.85
CA VAL A 8 -45.54 -13.38 -35.04
C VAL A 8 -44.92 -12.44 -34.01
N PRO A 9 -45.07 -12.66 -32.70
CA PRO A 9 -44.34 -11.89 -31.70
C PRO A 9 -43.04 -12.64 -31.39
N GLY A 10 -41.97 -12.30 -32.12
CA GLY A 10 -40.68 -13.00 -31.96
C GLY A 10 -39.43 -12.12 -31.81
N LEU A 11 -39.58 -10.79 -31.66
CA LEU A 11 -38.45 -9.87 -31.80
C LEU A 11 -38.14 -8.98 -30.58
N VAL A 12 -38.72 -9.20 -29.43
CA VAL A 12 -38.53 -8.32 -28.27
C VAL A 12 -37.62 -8.92 -27.18
N VAL A 13 -37.32 -10.22 -27.23
CA VAL A 13 -36.54 -10.89 -26.15
C VAL A 13 -35.02 -10.79 -26.35
N ALA A 14 -34.54 -10.46 -27.54
CA ALA A 14 -33.10 -10.46 -27.83
C ALA A 14 -32.32 -9.22 -27.37
N ILE A 15 -33.01 -8.09 -27.03
CA ILE A 15 -32.33 -6.82 -26.74
C ILE A 15 -31.98 -6.64 -25.24
N VAL A 16 -32.65 -7.34 -24.34
CA VAL A 16 -32.45 -7.21 -22.89
C VAL A 16 -31.23 -7.98 -22.37
N LEU A 17 -30.80 -9.04 -23.05
CA LEU A 17 -29.67 -9.88 -22.61
C LEU A 17 -28.28 -9.30 -22.93
N VAL A 18 -28.17 -8.34 -23.84
CA VAL A 18 -26.88 -7.73 -24.21
C VAL A 18 -26.47 -6.58 -23.27
N ALA A 19 -27.42 -5.99 -22.55
CA ALA A 19 -27.15 -4.87 -21.63
C ALA A 19 -26.57 -5.33 -20.28
N LEU A 20 -26.81 -6.56 -19.84
CA LEU A 20 -26.35 -7.09 -18.54
C LEU A 20 -24.89 -7.57 -18.55
N VAL A 21 -24.32 -7.89 -19.70
CA VAL A 21 -22.93 -8.36 -19.81
C VAL A 21 -21.91 -7.21 -19.88
N ARG A 22 -22.34 -5.98 -20.12
CA ARG A 22 -21.43 -4.82 -20.21
C ARG A 22 -21.13 -4.14 -18.88
N ALA A 23 -21.88 -4.42 -17.82
CA ALA A 23 -21.65 -3.79 -16.51
C ALA A 23 -20.44 -4.39 -15.77
N ASP A 24 -20.15 -5.69 -15.95
CA ASP A 24 -19.04 -6.34 -15.27
C ASP A 24 -17.66 -6.07 -15.90
N ALA A 25 -17.61 -5.70 -17.16
CA ALA A 25 -16.34 -5.45 -17.86
C ALA A 25 -15.70 -4.09 -17.51
N SER A 26 -16.46 -3.14 -16.95
CA SER A 26 -15.93 -1.84 -16.54
C SER A 26 -15.20 -1.90 -15.19
N HIS A 27 -15.66 -2.71 -14.24
CA HIS A 27 -14.98 -2.91 -12.96
C HIS A 27 -13.65 -3.68 -13.09
N LEU A 28 -13.53 -4.59 -14.05
CA LEU A 28 -12.29 -5.36 -14.25
C LEU A 28 -11.16 -4.56 -14.89
N LYS A 29 -11.44 -3.45 -15.57
CA LYS A 29 -10.40 -2.57 -16.17
C LYS A 29 -9.80 -1.57 -15.18
N GLU A 30 -10.44 -1.29 -14.06
CA GLU A 30 -9.98 -0.34 -13.06
C GLU A 30 -8.87 -0.94 -12.17
N HIS A 31 -8.75 -2.27 -12.09
CA HIS A 31 -7.72 -2.97 -11.32
C HIS A 31 -6.41 -3.27 -12.08
N ALA A 32 -6.25 -2.78 -13.31
CA ALA A 32 -5.00 -2.97 -14.08
C ALA A 32 -3.84 -2.07 -13.60
N ARG A 33 -4.08 -1.14 -12.65
CA ARG A 33 -3.06 -0.21 -12.15
C ARG A 33 -2.50 -0.71 -10.83
N LYS A 34 -1.20 -0.99 -10.81
CA LYS A 34 -0.50 -1.32 -9.57
C LYS A 34 -0.51 -0.11 -8.61
N HIS A 35 -0.59 -0.40 -7.32
CA HIS A 35 -0.66 0.63 -6.29
C HIS A 35 0.74 1.15 -5.93
N ARG A 36 0.86 2.47 -5.79
CA ARG A 36 1.99 3.14 -5.14
C ARG A 36 1.52 3.57 -3.77
N ILE A 37 2.15 3.07 -2.72
CA ILE A 37 1.65 3.18 -1.35
C ILE A 37 2.72 3.79 -0.46
N LEU A 38 2.33 4.80 0.30
CA LEU A 38 3.15 5.46 1.31
C LEU A 38 2.50 5.32 2.68
N TYR A 39 3.22 4.69 3.60
CA TYR A 39 2.88 4.67 5.01
C TYR A 39 3.73 5.65 5.80
N GLN A 40 3.10 6.37 6.74
CA GLN A 40 3.78 7.21 7.74
C GLN A 40 3.72 6.56 9.11
N LEU A 41 4.84 6.61 9.83
CA LEU A 41 4.90 6.27 11.24
C LEU A 41 5.80 7.24 11.99
N ASP A 42 5.22 8.00 12.92
CA ASP A 42 5.89 9.00 13.76
C ASP A 42 5.54 8.90 15.24
N ASP A 43 4.48 8.16 15.58
CA ASP A 43 4.03 7.96 16.96
C ASP A 43 4.96 7.03 17.75
N ALA A 44 5.20 7.37 19.01
CA ALA A 44 5.98 6.54 19.93
C ALA A 44 5.25 5.23 20.27
N GLY A 45 6.05 4.23 20.66
CA GLY A 45 5.57 3.00 21.26
C GLY A 45 5.64 1.78 20.37
N LEU A 46 5.97 0.66 21.01
CA LEU A 46 6.13 -0.64 20.33
C LEU A 46 4.81 -1.14 19.73
N ASP A 47 3.70 -0.99 20.47
CA ASP A 47 2.39 -1.44 20.00
C ASP A 47 1.97 -0.70 18.73
N LYS A 48 2.25 0.60 18.65
CA LYS A 48 1.98 1.39 17.43
C LYS A 48 2.84 0.92 16.27
N ALA A 49 4.13 0.66 16.49
CA ALA A 49 5.02 0.14 15.46
C ALA A 49 4.55 -1.23 14.94
N LYS A 50 4.22 -2.16 15.84
CA LYS A 50 3.64 -3.46 15.50
C LYS A 50 2.32 -3.34 14.74
N PHE A 51 1.44 -2.45 15.18
CA PHE A 51 0.15 -2.21 14.54
C PHE A 51 0.33 -1.73 13.10
N VAL A 52 1.20 -0.73 12.85
CA VAL A 52 1.42 -0.19 11.49
C VAL A 52 2.06 -1.24 10.60
N VAL A 53 3.12 -1.93 11.04
CA VAL A 53 3.79 -2.98 10.25
C VAL A 53 2.86 -4.16 9.97
N GLY A 54 2.00 -4.52 10.95
CA GLY A 54 0.95 -5.52 10.78
C GLY A 54 -0.10 -5.10 9.75
N ASN A 55 -0.52 -3.82 9.75
CA ASN A 55 -1.44 -3.29 8.75
C ASN A 55 -0.85 -3.32 7.33
N ILE A 56 0.45 -3.01 7.17
CA ILE A 56 1.12 -3.12 5.88
C ILE A 56 1.01 -4.55 5.34
N ARG A 57 1.33 -5.55 6.16
CA ARG A 57 1.21 -6.97 5.78
C ARG A 57 -0.23 -7.32 5.36
N ASN A 58 -1.21 -6.90 6.15
CA ASN A 58 -2.63 -7.16 5.86
C ASN A 58 -3.09 -6.44 4.59
N HIS A 59 -2.61 -5.21 4.37
CA HIS A 59 -2.91 -4.44 3.15
C HIS A 59 -2.37 -5.15 1.90
N VAL A 60 -1.11 -5.60 1.92
CA VAL A 60 -0.53 -6.38 0.82
C VAL A 60 -1.38 -7.60 0.49
N THR A 61 -1.84 -8.33 1.52
CA THR A 61 -2.75 -9.48 1.35
C THR A 61 -4.10 -9.04 0.78
N GLY A 62 -4.67 -7.96 1.31
CA GLY A 62 -5.99 -7.44 0.93
C GLY A 62 -6.09 -6.96 -0.51
N VAL A 63 -4.99 -6.42 -1.07
CA VAL A 63 -4.93 -6.03 -2.50
C VAL A 63 -4.57 -7.19 -3.42
N GLY A 64 -4.48 -8.42 -2.90
CA GLY A 64 -4.18 -9.61 -3.68
C GLY A 64 -2.68 -9.89 -3.87
N GLY A 65 -1.80 -9.27 -3.06
CA GLY A 65 -0.36 -9.53 -3.04
C GLY A 65 0.50 -8.50 -3.76
N TRP A 66 1.80 -8.73 -3.71
CA TRP A 66 2.83 -7.82 -4.25
C TRP A 66 2.73 -7.58 -5.76
N GLN A 67 2.15 -8.52 -6.52
CA GLN A 67 1.94 -8.34 -7.96
C GLN A 67 1.05 -7.14 -8.30
N ASN A 68 0.21 -6.68 -7.35
CA ASN A 68 -0.65 -5.52 -7.49
C ASN A 68 -0.06 -4.24 -6.89
N ILE A 69 1.15 -4.33 -6.35
CA ILE A 69 1.89 -3.20 -5.77
C ILE A 69 3.06 -2.85 -6.69
N GLU A 70 3.13 -1.59 -7.13
CA GLU A 70 4.26 -1.06 -7.89
C GLU A 70 5.39 -0.64 -6.94
N SER A 71 5.02 0.00 -5.82
CA SER A 71 5.94 0.48 -4.80
C SER A 71 5.22 0.65 -3.47
N LEU A 72 5.90 0.27 -2.39
CA LEU A 72 5.44 0.50 -1.03
C LEU A 72 6.59 1.03 -0.18
N GLU A 73 6.41 2.19 0.42
CA GLU A 73 7.40 2.80 1.31
C GLU A 73 6.78 3.10 2.67
N LEU A 74 7.49 2.71 3.73
CA LEU A 74 7.21 3.09 5.11
C LEU A 74 8.21 4.17 5.53
N VAL A 75 7.73 5.41 5.69
CA VAL A 75 8.54 6.54 6.16
C VAL A 75 8.39 6.67 7.67
N VAL A 76 9.53 6.55 8.38
CA VAL A 76 9.58 6.58 9.85
C VAL A 76 10.39 7.78 10.32
N PHE A 77 9.83 8.56 11.23
CA PHE A 77 10.50 9.72 11.84
C PHE A 77 10.04 9.93 13.29
N GLY A 78 10.60 10.95 13.96
CA GLY A 78 10.26 11.24 15.36
C GLY A 78 10.51 10.05 16.30
N PRO A 79 9.78 9.96 17.43
CA PRO A 79 10.02 8.93 18.43
C PRO A 79 9.79 7.50 17.94
N ALA A 80 9.03 7.30 16.87
CA ALA A 80 8.81 6.00 16.27
C ALA A 80 10.11 5.31 15.84
N LEU A 81 11.10 6.06 15.35
CA LEU A 81 12.34 5.50 14.82
C LEU A 81 13.13 4.69 15.86
N LYS A 82 12.98 5.02 17.16
CA LYS A 82 13.61 4.29 18.25
C LYS A 82 13.20 2.82 18.33
N GLN A 83 12.01 2.47 17.84
CA GLN A 83 11.50 1.10 17.85
C GLN A 83 12.20 0.21 16.80
N PHE A 84 12.93 0.82 15.87
CA PHE A 84 13.61 0.15 14.76
C PHE A 84 15.13 0.12 14.89
N VAL A 85 15.65 0.41 16.09
CA VAL A 85 17.10 0.34 16.37
C VAL A 85 17.50 -1.12 16.60
N GLN A 86 18.43 -1.62 15.79
CA GLN A 86 18.98 -2.97 15.93
C GLN A 86 19.55 -3.21 17.34
N GLY A 87 19.42 -4.43 17.83
CA GLY A 87 19.85 -4.82 19.18
C GLY A 87 18.84 -4.49 20.28
N SER A 88 17.92 -3.54 20.05
CA SER A 88 16.80 -3.24 20.96
C SER A 88 15.42 -3.42 20.33
N MET A 89 15.36 -3.73 19.04
CA MET A 89 14.12 -3.98 18.31
C MET A 89 13.43 -5.25 18.83
N ASP A 90 12.11 -5.17 19.00
CA ASP A 90 11.31 -6.36 19.35
C ASP A 90 11.43 -7.44 18.25
N PRO A 91 11.65 -8.71 18.60
CA PRO A 91 11.89 -9.77 17.63
C PRO A 91 10.73 -9.99 16.63
N ALA A 92 9.49 -9.86 17.07
CA ALA A 92 8.33 -10.04 16.18
C ALA A 92 8.17 -8.86 15.21
N LEU A 93 8.48 -7.62 15.66
CA LEU A 93 8.56 -6.45 14.80
C LEU A 93 9.66 -6.62 13.76
N GLN A 94 10.85 -7.04 14.19
CA GLN A 94 12.00 -7.28 13.32
C GLN A 94 11.66 -8.30 12.23
N GLN A 95 11.17 -9.47 12.62
CA GLN A 95 10.82 -10.54 11.69
C GLN A 95 9.81 -10.07 10.63
N THR A 96 8.78 -9.34 11.04
CA THR A 96 7.76 -8.85 10.10
C THR A 96 8.32 -7.79 9.16
N LEU A 97 9.15 -6.89 9.68
CA LEU A 97 9.82 -5.85 8.89
C LEU A 97 10.77 -6.46 7.84
N GLU A 98 11.62 -7.38 8.25
CA GLU A 98 12.58 -8.07 7.36
C GLU A 98 11.86 -8.85 6.25
N MET A 99 10.75 -9.51 6.58
CA MET A 99 9.91 -10.19 5.60
C MET A 99 9.36 -9.19 4.56
N LEU A 100 8.81 -8.06 5.00
CA LEU A 100 8.24 -7.05 4.11
C LEU A 100 9.32 -6.39 3.23
N GLN A 101 10.50 -6.08 3.79
CA GLN A 101 11.64 -5.56 3.04
C GLN A 101 12.17 -6.60 2.03
N GLY A 102 12.18 -7.88 2.41
CA GLY A 102 12.55 -8.99 1.52
C GLY A 102 11.61 -9.14 0.33
N GLN A 103 10.36 -8.73 0.49
CA GLN A 103 9.33 -8.75 -0.55
C GLN A 103 9.24 -7.46 -1.38
N GLY A 104 10.00 -6.42 -1.03
CA GLY A 104 10.08 -5.18 -1.81
C GLY A 104 9.60 -3.91 -1.12
N MET A 105 9.26 -3.95 0.18
CA MET A 105 8.99 -2.74 0.93
C MET A 105 10.27 -1.92 1.14
N THR A 106 10.20 -0.63 0.90
CA THR A 106 11.25 0.33 1.30
C THR A 106 10.97 0.81 2.73
N PHE A 107 11.98 0.74 3.60
CA PHE A 107 11.96 1.38 4.92
C PHE A 107 12.77 2.66 4.87
N GLY A 108 12.11 3.81 4.97
CA GLY A 108 12.71 5.14 4.93
C GLY A 108 12.89 5.71 6.34
N ALA A 109 14.13 5.96 6.75
CA ALA A 109 14.49 6.53 8.04
C ALA A 109 14.83 8.02 7.92
N CYS A 110 14.16 8.87 8.67
CA CYS A 110 14.38 10.32 8.68
C CYS A 110 15.77 10.69 9.22
N GLY A 111 16.61 11.29 8.38
CA GLY A 111 17.97 11.72 8.75
C GLY A 111 17.99 12.77 9.87
N ASN A 112 17.00 13.67 9.93
CA ASN A 112 16.88 14.63 11.03
C ASN A 112 16.60 13.93 12.37
N THR A 113 15.74 12.93 12.37
CA THR A 113 15.43 12.12 13.55
C THR A 113 16.64 11.32 14.00
N MET A 114 17.38 10.74 13.05
CA MET A 114 18.63 10.02 13.36
C MET A 114 19.63 10.93 14.07
N LYS A 115 19.85 12.15 13.57
CA LYS A 115 20.72 13.14 14.22
C LYS A 115 20.25 13.49 15.63
N ASN A 116 18.94 13.76 15.80
CA ASN A 116 18.38 14.16 17.09
C ASN A 116 18.48 13.07 18.16
N PHE A 117 18.43 11.80 17.77
CA PHE A 117 18.50 10.66 18.70
C PHE A 117 19.86 9.95 18.67
N SER A 118 20.85 10.48 17.94
CA SER A 118 22.18 9.88 17.78
C SER A 118 22.11 8.43 17.27
N ILE A 119 21.19 8.16 16.34
CA ILE A 119 21.05 6.86 15.69
C ILE A 119 21.92 6.86 14.43
N THR A 120 22.81 5.87 14.30
CA THR A 120 23.64 5.68 13.10
C THR A 120 22.98 4.79 12.07
N ALA A 121 23.48 4.78 10.84
CA ALA A 121 22.94 3.96 9.77
C ALA A 121 23.09 2.45 10.08
N GLU A 122 24.18 2.06 10.74
CA GLU A 122 24.48 0.69 11.14
C GLU A 122 23.51 0.14 12.21
N GLN A 123 22.89 1.05 12.96
CA GLN A 123 21.88 0.71 13.95
C GLN A 123 20.48 0.53 13.37
N LEU A 124 20.28 0.82 12.10
CA LEU A 124 18.98 0.67 11.43
C LEU A 124 18.84 -0.72 10.80
N PRO A 125 17.60 -1.14 10.46
CA PRO A 125 17.37 -2.37 9.73
C PRO A 125 18.17 -2.41 8.42
N ALA A 126 18.62 -3.59 8.05
CA ALA A 126 19.31 -3.76 6.77
C ALA A 126 18.47 -3.20 5.60
N LYS A 127 19.15 -2.62 4.61
CA LYS A 127 18.50 -1.98 3.45
C LYS A 127 17.60 -0.77 3.78
N SER A 128 17.79 -0.13 4.93
CA SER A 128 17.12 1.14 5.24
C SER A 128 17.55 2.23 4.27
N LEU A 129 16.59 2.96 3.74
CA LEU A 129 16.82 4.18 2.97
C LEU A 129 16.94 5.35 3.95
N ILE A 130 18.12 5.97 4.01
CA ILE A 130 18.31 7.19 4.79
C ILE A 130 17.75 8.37 4.01
N LEU A 131 16.90 9.16 4.66
CA LEU A 131 16.24 10.33 4.10
C LEU A 131 16.93 11.62 4.61
N PRO A 132 17.98 12.12 3.93
CA PRO A 132 18.74 13.28 4.41
C PRO A 132 17.92 14.56 4.40
N GLN A 133 16.94 14.67 3.48
CA GLN A 133 15.98 15.78 3.40
C GLN A 133 14.95 15.78 4.54
N GLY A 134 14.82 14.66 5.25
CA GLY A 134 13.83 14.46 6.31
C GLY A 134 12.58 13.71 5.86
N GLY A 135 11.89 13.08 6.82
CA GLY A 135 10.72 12.24 6.55
C GLY A 135 9.54 13.01 5.96
N VAL A 136 9.27 14.23 6.45
CA VAL A 136 8.15 15.05 5.98
C VAL A 136 8.33 15.47 4.52
N VAL A 137 9.55 15.86 4.12
CA VAL A 137 9.85 16.19 2.73
C VAL A 137 9.67 14.96 1.85
N ARG A 138 10.15 13.79 2.29
CA ARG A 138 9.96 12.54 1.56
C ARG A 138 8.49 12.21 1.35
N ILE A 139 7.64 12.41 2.36
CA ILE A 139 6.20 12.20 2.26
C ILE A 139 5.59 13.12 1.20
N MET A 140 5.96 14.40 1.18
CA MET A 140 5.51 15.34 0.17
C MET A 140 5.93 14.90 -1.23
N GLU A 141 7.22 14.58 -1.44
CA GLU A 141 7.75 14.10 -2.73
C GLU A 141 7.00 12.88 -3.25
N LEU A 142 6.73 11.89 -2.38
CA LEU A 142 6.00 10.68 -2.77
C LEU A 142 4.53 10.98 -3.14
N GLN A 143 3.88 11.89 -2.40
CA GLN A 143 2.51 12.31 -2.75
C GLN A 143 2.45 13.05 -4.08
N GLU A 144 3.43 13.90 -4.39
CA GLU A 144 3.57 14.56 -5.70
C GLU A 144 3.78 13.53 -6.84
N LEU A 145 4.43 12.40 -6.55
CA LEU A 145 4.57 11.25 -7.45
C LEU A 145 3.32 10.36 -7.54
N GLY A 146 2.23 10.73 -6.86
CA GLY A 146 0.95 10.02 -6.92
C GLY A 146 0.84 8.80 -6.01
N TYR A 147 1.62 8.74 -4.93
CA TYR A 147 1.45 7.70 -3.92
C TYR A 147 0.19 7.91 -3.08
N ILE A 148 -0.47 6.81 -2.74
CA ILE A 148 -1.59 6.79 -1.80
C ILE A 148 -1.01 6.88 -0.38
N TYR A 149 -1.31 7.97 0.31
CA TYR A 149 -0.83 8.22 1.67
C TYR A 149 -1.73 7.55 2.71
N LEU A 150 -1.12 6.81 3.63
CA LEU A 150 -1.78 6.11 4.73
C LEU A 150 -1.06 6.36 6.06
N ARG A 151 -1.84 6.70 7.09
CA ARG A 151 -1.37 6.83 8.49
C ARG A 151 -2.37 6.15 9.42
N PRO A 152 -2.28 4.84 9.60
CA PRO A 152 -3.19 4.05 10.43
C PRO A 152 -3.05 4.32 11.92
#